data_772935d6cf961a8e99025883c697fe4c
#
_entry.id   772935d6cf961a8e99025883c697fe4c
#
_cell.length_a   1.000
_cell.length_b   1.000
_cell.length_c   1.000
_cell.angle_alpha   90.00
_cell.angle_beta   90.00
_cell.angle_gamma   90.00
#
_symmetry.space_group_name_H-M   'P 1'
#
loop_
_entity.id
_entity.type
_entity.pdbx_description
1 polymer ?
#
loop_
_entity_poly.entity_id
_entity_poly.type
_entity_poly.pdbx_seq_one_letter_code
_entity_poly.pdbx_strand_id
1 'polypeptide(L)'
;MKKFSQLAFPYIVWAVLMLVFPMVLIALYSVTDQGNTILSFTFTLEHYAKFFTDPDFLLILWRSIVIAVKTTVICLLLGYPIAYYIARSEQKKQNALILVITIPMWINMLVRTYAWIGLLSDGGLIQRILQLVGLGKGSLLYTEEAVLLGMVYNFCLLYTSDAADEE
;
A
#
# COMPACT_ATOMS: atom_id res chain seq x y z
N MET A 1 8.86 32.82 19.33
CA MET A 1 8.51 32.08 18.08
C MET A 1 9.57 32.21 16.98
N LYS A 2 10.25 33.34 16.78
CA LYS A 2 11.30 33.51 15.72
C LYS A 2 12.52 32.58 15.83
N LYS A 3 12.97 32.23 17.06
CA LYS A 3 14.13 31.33 17.25
C LYS A 3 13.87 29.86 16.83
N PHE A 4 12.65 29.38 16.98
CA PHE A 4 12.26 28.02 16.51
C PHE A 4 12.25 27.92 14.99
N SER A 5 11.82 28.97 14.32
CA SER A 5 11.82 29.00 12.84
C SER A 5 13.24 28.98 12.26
N GLN A 6 14.22 29.60 12.95
CA GLN A 6 15.62 29.59 12.51
C GLN A 6 16.29 28.20 12.70
N LEU A 7 15.90 27.46 13.75
CA LEU A 7 16.39 26.08 13.95
C LEU A 7 15.78 25.10 12.97
N ALA A 8 14.54 25.34 12.51
CA ALA A 8 13.86 24.51 11.53
C ALA A 8 14.36 24.76 10.09
N PHE A 9 15.01 25.90 9.81
CA PHE A 9 15.44 26.27 8.46
C PHE A 9 16.34 25.23 7.78
N PRO A 10 17.44 24.72 8.38
CA PRO A 10 18.27 23.70 7.73
C PRO A 10 17.50 22.40 7.45
N TYR A 11 16.55 22.03 8.33
CA TYR A 11 15.70 20.86 8.11
C TYR A 11 14.74 21.08 6.92
N ILE A 12 14.12 22.26 6.83
CA ILE A 12 13.23 22.61 5.72
C ILE A 12 14.00 22.61 4.40
N VAL A 13 15.19 23.19 4.36
CA VAL A 13 16.04 23.19 3.15
C VAL A 13 16.39 21.77 2.73
N TRP A 14 16.79 20.92 3.68
CA TRP A 14 17.07 19.51 3.42
C TRP A 14 15.84 18.76 2.90
N ALA A 15 14.69 18.92 3.56
CA ALA A 15 13.45 18.27 3.18
C ALA A 15 12.98 18.72 1.78
N VAL A 16 13.04 20.01 1.48
CA VAL A 16 12.71 20.54 0.14
C VAL A 16 13.65 19.98 -0.91
N LEU A 17 14.96 19.94 -0.66
CA LEU A 17 15.93 19.41 -1.59
C LEU A 17 15.69 17.91 -1.85
N MET A 18 15.43 17.12 -0.81
CA MET A 18 15.21 15.68 -0.93
C MET A 18 13.86 15.31 -1.56
N LEU A 19 12.84 16.15 -1.40
CA LEU A 19 11.52 15.91 -1.98
C LEU A 19 11.36 16.55 -3.35
N VAL A 20 11.71 17.82 -3.48
CA VAL A 20 11.47 18.59 -4.71
C VAL A 20 12.42 18.18 -5.83
N PHE A 21 13.70 17.93 -5.52
CA PHE A 21 14.67 17.55 -6.53
C PHE A 21 14.31 16.27 -7.30
N PRO A 22 13.97 15.14 -6.64
CA PRO A 22 13.51 13.95 -7.35
C PRO A 22 12.20 14.18 -8.13
N MET A 23 11.26 14.96 -7.58
CA MET A 23 10.01 15.28 -8.29
C MET A 23 10.25 16.09 -9.56
N VAL A 24 11.15 17.07 -9.51
CA VAL A 24 11.54 17.84 -10.69
C VAL A 24 12.24 16.94 -11.72
N LEU A 25 13.11 16.05 -11.29
CA LEU A 25 13.74 15.07 -12.21
C LEU A 25 12.70 14.16 -12.87
N ILE A 26 11.75 13.63 -12.10
CA ILE A 26 10.66 12.80 -12.65
C ILE A 26 9.86 13.60 -13.68
N ALA A 27 9.50 14.85 -13.37
CA ALA A 27 8.77 15.72 -14.30
C ALA A 27 9.57 16.01 -15.57
N LEU A 28 10.88 16.27 -15.46
CA LEU A 28 11.76 16.47 -16.61
C LEU A 28 11.85 15.21 -17.46
N TYR A 29 12.08 14.04 -16.87
CA TYR A 29 12.12 12.78 -17.61
C TYR A 29 10.78 12.41 -18.25
N SER A 30 9.68 12.81 -17.66
CA SER A 30 8.34 12.57 -18.19
C SER A 30 8.08 13.28 -19.54
N VAL A 31 8.73 14.42 -19.76
CA VAL A 31 8.59 15.23 -21.00
C VAL A 31 9.81 15.18 -21.91
N THR A 32 10.77 14.32 -21.60
CA THR A 32 12.02 14.20 -22.36
C THR A 32 12.09 12.82 -23.02
N ASP A 33 12.48 12.79 -24.31
CA ASP A 33 12.67 11.54 -25.03
C ASP A 33 13.89 10.78 -24.46
N GLN A 34 13.84 9.44 -24.47
CA GLN A 34 14.89 8.53 -23.99
C GLN A 34 16.14 8.53 -24.91
N GLY A 35 16.68 9.68 -25.19
CA GLY A 35 18.01 9.81 -25.79
C GLY A 35 19.06 9.54 -24.72
N ASN A 36 19.79 8.44 -24.84
CA ASN A 36 20.87 8.00 -23.94
C ASN A 36 22.11 8.95 -23.98
N THR A 37 21.92 10.20 -24.31
CA THR A 37 22.96 11.23 -24.37
C THR A 37 22.57 12.40 -23.50
N ILE A 38 23.35 12.66 -22.48
CA ILE A 38 23.24 13.69 -21.44
C ILE A 38 23.06 15.13 -22.03
N LEU A 39 23.04 15.32 -23.33
CA LEU A 39 23.06 16.61 -24.00
C LEU A 39 21.94 16.88 -25.01
N SER A 40 20.97 15.99 -25.22
CA SER A 40 19.85 16.26 -26.12
C SER A 40 18.53 16.20 -25.36
N PHE A 41 18.09 17.34 -24.89
CA PHE A 41 16.72 17.51 -24.36
C PHE A 41 15.75 17.77 -25.52
N THR A 42 15.16 16.69 -26.02
CA THR A 42 14.01 16.80 -26.93
C THR A 42 12.74 16.68 -26.14
N PHE A 43 11.95 17.74 -26.09
CA PHE A 43 10.64 17.71 -25.43
C PHE A 43 9.67 16.85 -26.25
N THR A 44 9.10 15.84 -25.63
CA THR A 44 8.07 14.98 -26.24
C THR A 44 6.94 14.70 -25.27
N LEU A 45 5.74 14.61 -25.79
CA LEU A 45 4.55 14.13 -25.07
C LEU A 45 4.20 12.69 -25.47
N GLU A 46 5.08 12.02 -26.20
CA GLU A 46 4.86 10.67 -26.72
C GLU A 46 4.61 9.65 -25.57
N HIS A 47 5.28 9.82 -24.44
CA HIS A 47 5.07 8.97 -23.27
C HIS A 47 3.62 9.01 -22.76
N TYR A 48 3.03 10.20 -22.76
CA TYR A 48 1.61 10.37 -22.38
C TYR A 48 0.66 9.80 -23.42
N ALA A 49 0.95 10.04 -24.71
CA ALA A 49 0.16 9.46 -25.81
C ALA A 49 0.24 7.93 -25.76
N LYS A 50 1.43 7.36 -25.56
CA LYS A 50 1.64 5.93 -25.44
C LYS A 50 0.89 5.32 -24.26
N PHE A 51 0.86 5.99 -23.11
CA PHE A 51 0.10 5.53 -21.94
C PHE A 51 -1.39 5.33 -22.25
N PHE A 52 -2.02 6.24 -23.03
CA PHE A 52 -3.43 6.14 -23.38
C PHE A 52 -3.69 5.25 -24.60
N THR A 53 -2.69 4.99 -25.43
CA THR A 53 -2.84 4.22 -26.69
C THR A 53 -2.48 2.75 -26.50
N ASP A 54 -1.59 2.45 -25.55
CA ASP A 54 -1.13 1.08 -25.28
C ASP A 54 -2.16 0.31 -24.47
N PRO A 55 -2.75 -0.77 -25.00
CA PRO A 55 -3.77 -1.56 -24.33
C PRO A 55 -3.26 -2.22 -23.06
N ASP A 56 -1.96 -2.51 -22.95
CA ASP A 56 -1.38 -3.15 -21.78
C ASP A 56 -1.40 -2.21 -20.55
N PHE A 57 -1.09 -0.93 -20.74
CA PHE A 57 -1.20 0.07 -19.66
C PHE A 57 -2.64 0.26 -19.19
N LEU A 58 -3.59 0.32 -20.12
CA LEU A 58 -5.01 0.45 -19.79
C LEU A 58 -5.53 -0.79 -19.06
N LEU A 59 -5.10 -1.98 -19.45
CA LEU A 59 -5.45 -3.21 -18.77
C LEU A 59 -4.92 -3.26 -17.34
N ILE A 60 -3.65 -2.85 -17.14
CA ILE A 60 -3.02 -2.78 -15.81
C ILE A 60 -3.76 -1.76 -14.94
N LEU A 61 -4.08 -0.58 -15.49
CA LEU A 61 -4.84 0.46 -14.79
C LEU A 61 -6.21 -0.07 -14.36
N TRP A 62 -6.94 -0.72 -15.26
CA TRP A 62 -8.24 -1.31 -14.95
C TRP A 62 -8.15 -2.36 -13.84
N ARG A 63 -7.19 -3.29 -13.93
CA ARG A 63 -6.95 -4.29 -12.88
C ARG A 63 -6.65 -3.63 -11.53
N SER A 64 -5.82 -2.60 -11.52
CA SER A 64 -5.48 -1.87 -10.29
C SER A 64 -6.71 -1.22 -9.65
N ILE A 65 -7.59 -0.61 -10.45
CA ILE A 65 -8.85 -0.03 -9.96
C ILE A 65 -9.77 -1.11 -9.39
N VAL A 66 -9.91 -2.24 -10.08
CA VAL A 66 -10.75 -3.36 -9.62
C VAL A 66 -10.23 -3.93 -8.29
N ILE A 67 -8.92 -4.13 -8.17
CA ILE A 67 -8.30 -4.60 -6.91
C ILE A 67 -8.51 -3.58 -5.79
N ALA A 68 -8.32 -2.28 -6.07
CA ALA A 68 -8.53 -1.22 -5.09
C ALA A 68 -9.98 -1.19 -4.57
N VAL A 69 -10.97 -1.27 -5.47
CA VAL A 69 -12.39 -1.31 -5.11
C VAL A 69 -12.71 -2.55 -4.28
N LYS A 70 -12.26 -3.73 -4.72
CA LYS A 70 -12.46 -4.99 -3.97
C LYS A 70 -11.85 -4.88 -2.55
N THR A 71 -10.62 -4.39 -2.46
CA THR A 71 -9.92 -4.19 -1.17
C THR A 71 -10.72 -3.25 -0.27
N THR A 72 -11.14 -2.10 -0.79
CA THR A 72 -11.89 -1.10 -0.02
C THR A 72 -13.21 -1.67 0.51
N VAL A 73 -13.98 -2.36 -0.32
CA VAL A 73 -15.24 -2.97 0.10
C VAL A 73 -15.01 -4.02 1.19
N ILE A 74 -14.01 -4.88 1.03
CA ILE A 74 -13.69 -5.90 2.04
C ILE A 74 -13.21 -5.25 3.34
N CYS A 75 -12.35 -4.23 3.26
CA CYS A 75 -11.87 -3.50 4.44
C CYS A 75 -13.01 -2.80 5.19
N LEU A 76 -13.97 -2.22 4.48
CA LEU A 76 -15.16 -1.62 5.11
C LEU A 76 -16.04 -2.68 5.78
N LEU A 77 -16.30 -3.80 5.10
CA LEU A 77 -17.13 -4.88 5.63
C LEU A 77 -16.54 -5.56 6.86
N LEU A 78 -15.22 -5.67 6.95
CA LEU A 78 -14.52 -6.27 8.07
C LEU A 78 -14.16 -5.24 9.15
N GLY A 79 -13.61 -4.10 8.74
CA GLY A 79 -13.08 -3.09 9.65
C GLY A 79 -14.17 -2.35 10.40
N TYR A 80 -15.28 -1.98 9.73
CA TYR A 80 -16.35 -1.24 10.38
C TYR A 80 -17.00 -1.99 11.56
N PRO A 81 -17.41 -3.27 11.45
CA PRO A 81 -17.92 -4.00 12.59
C PRO A 81 -16.93 -4.14 13.74
N ILE A 82 -15.65 -4.33 13.42
CA ILE A 82 -14.57 -4.46 14.42
C ILE A 82 -14.37 -3.11 15.14
N ALA A 83 -14.24 -2.02 14.39
CA ALA A 83 -14.11 -0.67 14.96
C ALA A 83 -15.31 -0.30 15.82
N TYR A 84 -16.53 -0.57 15.36
CA TYR A 84 -17.76 -0.35 16.12
C TYR A 84 -17.80 -1.14 17.44
N TYR A 85 -17.33 -2.39 17.42
CA TYR A 85 -17.23 -3.20 18.64
C TYR A 85 -16.20 -2.63 19.61
N ILE A 86 -15.05 -2.17 19.11
CA ILE A 86 -14.00 -1.57 19.91
C ILE A 86 -14.49 -0.28 20.56
N ALA A 87 -15.08 0.62 19.78
CA ALA A 87 -15.60 1.91 20.26
C ALA A 87 -16.67 1.77 21.36
N ARG A 88 -17.46 0.69 21.33
CA ARG A 88 -18.47 0.39 22.37
C ARG A 88 -17.96 -0.45 23.52
N SER A 89 -16.71 -0.82 23.53
CA SER A 89 -16.11 -1.61 24.62
C SER A 89 -15.74 -0.70 25.80
N GLU A 90 -15.64 -1.30 26.99
CA GLU A 90 -15.08 -0.61 28.17
C GLU A 90 -13.69 -0.09 27.90
N GLN A 91 -13.32 1.09 28.40
CA GLN A 91 -12.05 1.78 28.16
C GLN A 91 -10.82 0.88 28.29
N LYS A 92 -10.78 -0.02 29.26
CA LYS A 92 -9.66 -0.95 29.44
C LYS A 92 -9.57 -1.97 28.30
N LYS A 93 -10.73 -2.47 27.84
CA LYS A 93 -10.80 -3.42 26.73
C LYS A 93 -10.50 -2.72 25.40
N GLN A 94 -11.01 -1.53 25.21
CA GLN A 94 -10.75 -0.67 24.05
C GLN A 94 -9.25 -0.47 23.87
N ASN A 95 -8.55 0.02 24.89
CA ASN A 95 -7.11 0.25 24.83
C ASN A 95 -6.32 -1.04 24.55
N ALA A 96 -6.73 -2.16 25.11
CA ALA A 96 -6.08 -3.45 24.86
C ALA A 96 -6.32 -3.94 23.41
N LEU A 97 -7.53 -3.78 22.89
CA LEU A 97 -7.87 -4.17 21.50
C LEU A 97 -7.15 -3.30 20.48
N ILE A 98 -7.12 -1.99 20.68
CA ILE A 98 -6.37 -1.04 19.83
C ILE A 98 -4.87 -1.43 19.85
N LEU A 99 -4.30 -1.70 21.03
CA LEU A 99 -2.92 -2.12 21.12
C LEU A 99 -2.65 -3.41 20.31
N VAL A 100 -3.50 -4.43 20.45
CA VAL A 100 -3.36 -5.71 19.74
C VAL A 100 -3.43 -5.53 18.22
N ILE A 101 -4.31 -4.63 17.73
CA ILE A 101 -4.44 -4.33 16.29
C ILE A 101 -3.23 -3.53 15.79
N THR A 102 -2.70 -2.64 16.63
CA THR A 102 -1.58 -1.77 16.25
C THR A 102 -0.23 -2.49 16.28
N ILE A 103 -0.03 -3.49 17.15
CA ILE A 103 1.24 -4.26 17.23
C ILE A 103 1.71 -4.78 15.85
N PRO A 104 0.89 -5.43 15.02
CA PRO A 104 1.33 -5.88 13.70
C PRO A 104 1.77 -4.76 12.76
N MET A 105 1.30 -3.52 12.96
CA MET A 105 1.68 -2.38 12.13
C MET A 105 3.12 -1.92 12.39
N TRP A 106 3.65 -2.17 13.61
CA TRP A 106 5.02 -1.83 13.99
C TRP A 106 6.06 -2.79 13.42
N ILE A 107 5.61 -3.95 12.92
CA ILE A 107 6.50 -4.88 12.22
C ILE A 107 6.86 -4.31 10.86
N ASN A 108 8.14 -4.36 10.51
CA ASN A 108 8.63 -3.90 9.21
C ASN A 108 7.84 -4.57 8.06
N MET A 109 7.47 -3.76 7.06
CA MET A 109 6.67 -4.21 5.92
C MET A 109 7.33 -5.36 5.15
N LEU A 110 8.66 -5.36 5.02
CA LEU A 110 9.39 -6.43 4.34
C LEU A 110 9.23 -7.76 5.07
N VAL A 111 9.38 -7.76 6.41
CA VAL A 111 9.22 -8.98 7.23
C VAL A 111 7.81 -9.53 7.09
N ARG A 112 6.78 -8.68 7.11
CA ARG A 112 5.39 -9.08 6.87
C ARG A 112 5.20 -9.69 5.48
N THR A 113 5.76 -9.06 4.46
CA THR A 113 5.66 -9.56 3.08
C THR A 113 6.30 -10.92 2.93
N TYR A 114 7.50 -11.13 3.50
CA TYR A 114 8.16 -12.43 3.49
C TYR A 114 7.37 -13.50 4.28
N ALA A 115 6.75 -13.12 5.39
CA ALA A 115 5.87 -14.02 6.13
C ALA A 115 4.66 -14.47 5.28
N TRP A 116 4.02 -13.53 4.55
CA TRP A 116 2.93 -13.84 3.62
C TRP A 116 3.39 -14.74 2.47
N ILE A 117 4.58 -14.49 1.89
CA ILE A 117 5.15 -15.35 0.86
C ILE A 117 5.32 -16.78 1.41
N GLY A 118 5.87 -16.94 2.62
CA GLY A 118 6.03 -18.24 3.25
C GLY A 118 4.71 -18.95 3.55
N LEU A 119 3.68 -18.22 3.97
CA LEU A 119 2.35 -18.78 4.25
C LEU A 119 1.59 -19.22 2.98
N LEU A 120 1.75 -18.47 1.88
CA LEU A 120 1.07 -18.68 0.61
C LEU A 120 1.85 -19.58 -0.35
N SER A 121 3.14 -19.87 -0.05
CA SER A 121 3.99 -20.73 -0.89
C SER A 121 3.46 -22.16 -0.99
N ASP A 122 3.93 -22.87 -2.00
CA ASP A 122 3.61 -24.29 -2.20
C ASP A 122 4.03 -25.12 -0.99
N GLY A 123 3.06 -25.79 -0.35
CA GLY A 123 3.25 -26.47 0.92
C GLY A 123 3.18 -25.57 2.16
N GLY A 124 2.92 -24.28 2.02
CA GLY A 124 2.68 -23.34 3.11
C GLY A 124 1.42 -23.70 3.92
N LEU A 125 1.28 -23.05 5.08
CA LEU A 125 0.22 -23.36 6.04
C LEU A 125 -1.16 -23.12 5.46
N ILE A 126 -1.36 -22.02 4.72
CA ILE A 126 -2.64 -21.68 4.09
C ILE A 126 -3.00 -22.71 3.01
N GLN A 127 -2.05 -23.11 2.18
CA GLN A 127 -2.30 -24.11 1.15
C GLN A 127 -2.68 -25.46 1.76
N ARG A 128 -2.02 -25.88 2.87
CA ARG A 128 -2.38 -27.12 3.57
C ARG A 128 -3.81 -27.09 4.11
N ILE A 129 -4.21 -25.96 4.71
CA ILE A 129 -5.58 -25.78 5.22
C ILE A 129 -6.60 -25.85 4.08
N LEU A 130 -6.34 -25.16 2.94
CA LEU A 130 -7.20 -25.19 1.76
C LEU A 130 -7.31 -26.60 1.14
N GLN A 131 -6.22 -27.34 1.14
CA GLN A 131 -6.22 -28.75 0.68
C GLN A 131 -7.09 -29.63 1.58
N LEU A 132 -7.05 -29.43 2.91
CA LEU A 132 -7.92 -30.16 3.87
C LEU A 132 -9.42 -29.87 3.66
N VAL A 133 -9.75 -28.64 3.23
CA VAL A 133 -11.13 -28.23 2.93
C VAL A 133 -11.56 -28.61 1.51
N GLY A 134 -10.64 -29.18 0.70
CA GLY A 134 -10.93 -29.59 -0.69
C GLY A 134 -10.89 -28.46 -1.73
N LEU A 135 -10.46 -27.23 -1.32
CA LEU A 135 -10.36 -26.04 -2.16
C LEU A 135 -8.95 -25.81 -2.73
N GLY A 136 -7.98 -26.61 -2.34
CA GLY A 136 -6.56 -26.41 -2.65
C GLY A 136 -6.13 -26.98 -4.00
N LYS A 137 -6.56 -26.37 -5.11
CA LYS A 137 -6.06 -26.71 -6.46
C LYS A 137 -5.20 -25.56 -6.99
N GLY A 138 -3.88 -25.65 -6.85
CA GLY A 138 -2.91 -24.73 -7.45
C GLY A 138 -2.12 -23.88 -6.47
N SER A 139 -1.08 -23.22 -6.99
CA SER A 139 -0.28 -22.24 -6.23
C SER A 139 -1.10 -20.96 -5.98
N LEU A 140 -1.16 -20.53 -4.75
CA LEU A 140 -1.78 -19.25 -4.37
C LEU A 140 -0.81 -18.08 -4.55
N LEU A 141 0.48 -18.38 -4.55
CA LEU A 141 1.51 -17.37 -4.70
C LEU A 141 1.45 -16.74 -6.11
N TYR A 142 1.65 -15.44 -6.20
CA TYR A 142 1.57 -14.64 -7.45
C TYR A 142 0.18 -14.57 -8.10
N THR A 143 -0.89 -14.87 -7.35
CA THR A 143 -2.27 -14.68 -7.81
C THR A 143 -2.84 -13.32 -7.40
N GLU A 144 -3.92 -12.88 -8.07
CA GLU A 144 -4.65 -11.67 -7.70
C GLU A 144 -5.22 -11.76 -6.27
N GLU A 145 -5.67 -12.96 -5.88
CA GLU A 145 -6.17 -13.21 -4.53
C GLU A 145 -5.09 -13.04 -3.45
N ALA A 146 -3.85 -13.45 -3.72
CA ALA A 146 -2.75 -13.23 -2.79
C ALA A 146 -2.45 -11.74 -2.58
N VAL A 147 -2.47 -10.96 -3.66
CA VAL A 147 -2.31 -9.49 -3.59
C VAL A 147 -3.46 -8.87 -2.81
N LEU A 148 -4.70 -9.26 -3.12
CA LEU A 148 -5.89 -8.78 -2.43
C LEU A 148 -5.84 -9.06 -0.93
N LEU A 149 -5.45 -10.27 -0.54
CA LEU A 149 -5.33 -10.68 0.86
C LEU A 149 -4.26 -9.86 1.59
N GLY A 150 -3.10 -9.63 0.97
CA GLY A 150 -2.05 -8.78 1.53
C GLY A 150 -2.48 -7.32 1.68
N MET A 151 -3.20 -6.78 0.70
CA MET A 151 -3.76 -5.42 0.76
C MET A 151 -4.83 -5.30 1.84
N VAL A 152 -5.79 -6.24 1.89
CA VAL A 152 -6.83 -6.25 2.93
C VAL A 152 -6.20 -6.31 4.32
N TYR A 153 -5.22 -7.18 4.54
CA TYR A 153 -4.52 -7.26 5.82
C TYR A 153 -3.88 -5.93 6.23
N ASN A 154 -3.17 -5.27 5.32
CA ASN A 154 -2.49 -4.01 5.62
C ASN A 154 -3.47 -2.85 5.87
N PHE A 155 -4.46 -2.68 4.99
CA PHE A 155 -5.38 -1.55 5.04
C PHE A 155 -6.52 -1.74 6.04
N CYS A 156 -6.99 -2.99 6.27
CA CYS A 156 -8.00 -3.25 7.27
C CYS A 156 -7.52 -2.93 8.69
N LEU A 157 -6.25 -3.28 9.00
CA LEU A 157 -5.66 -2.93 10.29
C LEU A 157 -5.58 -1.41 10.48
N LEU A 158 -5.10 -0.68 9.46
CA LEU A 158 -5.00 0.77 9.47
C LEU A 158 -6.38 1.42 9.67
N TYR A 159 -7.36 1.04 8.84
CA TYR A 159 -8.72 1.57 8.90
C TYR A 159 -9.39 1.31 10.26
N THR A 160 -9.21 0.10 10.81
CA THR A 160 -9.80 -0.27 12.10
C THR A 160 -9.19 0.54 13.25
N SER A 161 -7.88 0.81 13.22
CA SER A 161 -7.20 1.64 14.21
C SER A 161 -7.70 3.10 14.14
N ASP A 162 -7.68 3.69 12.95
CA ASP A 162 -8.09 5.09 12.76
C ASP A 162 -9.57 5.30 13.13
N ALA A 163 -10.46 4.39 12.70
CA ALA A 163 -11.88 4.48 13.02
C ALA A 163 -12.19 4.25 14.52
N ALA A 164 -11.34 3.55 15.24
CA ALA A 164 -11.50 3.35 16.69
C ALA A 164 -10.98 4.53 17.52
N ASP A 165 -10.07 5.33 16.97
CA ASP A 165 -9.49 6.50 17.64
C ASP A 165 -10.34 7.78 17.45
N GLU A 166 -11.22 7.84 16.44
CA GLU A 166 -12.06 9.01 16.14
C GLU A 166 -13.38 9.07 16.94
N GLU A 167 -13.79 8.03 17.67
CA GLU A 167 -14.97 7.98 18.53
C GLU A 167 -14.59 8.00 20.03
#